data_fdfe9773d7637d0e52a0baa2c4a44f3c
#
_entry.id   fdfe9773d7637d0e52a0baa2c4a44f3c
#
_cell.length_a   1.000
_cell.length_b   1.000
_cell.length_c   1.000
_cell.angle_alpha   90.00
_cell.angle_beta   90.00
_cell.angle_gamma   90.00
#
_symmetry.space_group_name_H-M   'P 1'
#
loop_
_entity.id
_entity.type
_entity.pdbx_description
1 polymer ?
#
loop_
_entity_poly.entity_id
_entity_poly.type
_entity_poly.pdbx_seq_one_letter_code
_entity_poly.pdbx_strand_id
1 'polypeptide(L)'
;VDSEGASHEKIFNVAWSGERQLDDSGNLRPVGNTVDPSTATYTNNIGEAQLSALWTDPEFDPEQEAFYYTRVIEIPTPRWTTFDALTLGMEPPEPVSLQERAVSSAIRYKPR
;
A
#
# COMPACT_ATOMS: atom_id res chain seq x y z
N VAL A 1 -11.28 4.98 -18.46
CA VAL A 1 -12.60 5.60 -18.73
C VAL A 1 -13.19 4.89 -19.94
N ASP A 2 -14.35 4.35 -19.81
CA ASP A 2 -15.01 3.63 -20.90
C ASP A 2 -15.63 4.58 -21.96
N SER A 3 -16.19 4.00 -23.02
CA SER A 3 -16.81 4.75 -24.11
C SER A 3 -18.02 5.58 -23.69
N GLU A 4 -18.61 5.31 -22.53
CA GLU A 4 -19.75 6.04 -21.95
C GLU A 4 -19.29 7.15 -20.99
N GLY A 5 -17.96 7.28 -20.77
CA GLY A 5 -17.38 8.29 -19.88
C GLY A 5 -17.36 7.88 -18.41
N ALA A 6 -17.69 6.63 -18.08
CA ALA A 6 -17.60 6.11 -16.73
C ALA A 6 -16.15 5.77 -16.36
N SER A 7 -15.76 6.09 -15.12
CA SER A 7 -14.45 5.76 -14.58
C SER A 7 -14.50 4.45 -13.81
N HIS A 8 -13.56 3.56 -14.11
CA HIS A 8 -13.35 2.31 -13.40
C HIS A 8 -11.95 2.31 -12.78
N GLU A 9 -11.86 1.96 -11.52
CA GLU A 9 -10.57 1.79 -10.83
C GLU A 9 -10.32 0.32 -10.57
N LYS A 10 -9.09 -0.13 -10.87
CA LYS A 10 -8.62 -1.46 -10.54
C LYS A 10 -7.25 -1.39 -9.91
N ILE A 11 -7.04 -2.18 -8.86
CA ILE A 11 -5.79 -2.22 -8.11
C ILE A 11 -5.10 -3.54 -8.42
N PHE A 12 -3.82 -3.44 -8.82
CA PHE A 12 -2.96 -4.59 -9.05
C PHE A 12 -1.80 -4.55 -8.06
N ASN A 13 -1.56 -5.67 -7.38
CA ASN A 13 -0.36 -5.85 -6.59
C ASN A 13 0.78 -6.24 -7.51
N VAL A 14 1.80 -5.40 -7.64
CA VAL A 14 2.88 -5.56 -8.63
C VAL A 14 4.23 -5.88 -8.03
N ALA A 15 4.46 -5.55 -6.75
CA ALA A 15 5.68 -5.89 -6.03
C ALA A 15 5.41 -5.94 -4.52
N TRP A 16 6.05 -6.84 -3.83
CA TRP A 16 5.92 -7.02 -2.38
C TRP A 16 7.16 -7.66 -1.78
N SER A 17 7.30 -7.50 -0.48
CA SER A 17 8.38 -8.10 0.29
C SER A 17 8.08 -9.54 0.71
N GLY A 18 9.12 -10.31 0.96
CA GLY A 18 9.05 -11.67 1.47
C GLY A 18 8.49 -12.67 0.46
N GLU A 19 8.18 -13.86 0.96
CA GLU A 19 7.71 -15.00 0.16
C GLU A 19 6.17 -15.07 0.07
N ARG A 20 5.50 -13.94 0.28
CA ARG A 20 4.05 -13.87 0.12
C ARG A 20 3.66 -14.09 -1.33
N GLN A 21 2.47 -14.63 -1.54
CA GLN A 21 1.92 -14.83 -2.89
C GLN A 21 0.50 -14.29 -2.97
N LEU A 22 0.10 -13.94 -4.17
CA LEU A 22 -1.27 -13.55 -4.46
C LEU A 22 -2.18 -14.77 -4.33
N ASP A 23 -3.37 -14.56 -3.80
CA ASP A 23 -4.44 -15.55 -3.87
C ASP A 23 -5.08 -15.57 -5.27
N ASP A 24 -6.03 -16.47 -5.48
CA ASP A 24 -6.74 -16.64 -6.77
C ASP A 24 -7.53 -15.39 -7.18
N SER A 25 -7.82 -14.50 -6.23
CA SER A 25 -8.49 -13.22 -6.46
C SER A 25 -7.52 -12.05 -6.67
N GLY A 26 -6.21 -12.30 -6.64
CA GLY A 26 -5.17 -11.27 -6.78
C GLY A 26 -4.90 -10.48 -5.51
N ASN A 27 -5.39 -10.92 -4.35
CA ASN A 27 -5.12 -10.28 -3.07
C ASN A 27 -3.81 -10.77 -2.47
N LEU A 28 -3.12 -9.88 -1.78
CA LEU A 28 -1.88 -10.18 -1.08
C LEU A 28 -2.12 -10.22 0.43
N ARG A 29 -1.62 -11.27 1.06
CA ARG A 29 -1.63 -11.39 2.52
C ARG A 29 -0.87 -10.21 3.15
N PRO A 30 -1.34 -9.62 4.27
CA PRO A 30 -0.65 -8.54 4.97
C PRO A 30 0.80 -8.89 5.29
N VAL A 31 1.69 -7.87 5.30
CA VAL A 31 3.11 -8.04 5.62
C VAL A 31 3.38 -8.48 7.05
N GLY A 32 2.41 -8.30 7.93
CA GLY A 32 2.53 -8.49 9.37
C GLY A 32 2.66 -7.17 10.12
N ASN A 33 2.73 -7.25 11.45
CA ASN A 33 2.84 -6.09 12.32
C ASN A 33 3.79 -6.41 13.46
N THR A 34 4.88 -5.67 13.60
CA THR A 34 5.89 -5.83 14.66
C THR A 34 5.82 -4.73 15.71
N VAL A 35 4.77 -3.90 15.69
CA VAL A 35 4.60 -2.80 16.64
C VAL A 35 4.34 -3.35 18.04
N ASP A 36 5.13 -2.87 19.00
CA ASP A 36 4.88 -3.04 20.43
C ASP A 36 4.32 -1.72 20.99
N PRO A 37 3.02 -1.65 21.29
CA PRO A 37 2.41 -0.43 21.76
C PRO A 37 2.86 -0.03 23.19
N SER A 38 3.36 -1.00 23.97
CA SER A 38 3.84 -0.72 25.34
C SER A 38 5.15 0.05 25.38
N THR A 39 5.93 -0.02 24.32
CA THR A 39 7.23 0.66 24.17
C THR A 39 7.24 1.64 23.01
N ALA A 40 6.15 1.71 22.24
CA ALA A 40 6.06 2.49 20.99
C ALA A 40 7.24 2.20 20.04
N THR A 41 7.57 0.93 19.90
CA THR A 41 8.67 0.45 19.04
C THR A 41 8.14 -0.53 17.98
N TYR A 42 8.96 -0.79 16.99
CA TYR A 42 8.75 -1.84 15.99
C TYR A 42 10.09 -2.40 15.55
N THR A 43 10.09 -3.59 14.95
CA THR A 43 11.29 -4.16 14.34
C THR A 43 11.26 -3.90 12.84
N ASN A 44 12.42 -3.59 12.26
CA ASN A 44 12.57 -3.35 10.84
C ASN A 44 13.11 -4.59 10.11
N ASN A 45 12.51 -5.74 10.38
CA ASN A 45 12.90 -7.05 9.84
C ASN A 45 11.83 -7.66 8.92
N ILE A 46 10.75 -6.94 8.67
CA ILE A 46 9.73 -7.24 7.65
C ILE A 46 9.69 -6.10 6.64
N GLY A 47 9.16 -6.36 5.46
CA GLY A 47 9.21 -5.37 4.39
C GLY A 47 10.56 -5.35 3.68
N GLU A 48 10.70 -4.44 2.73
CA GLU A 48 11.92 -4.21 1.96
C GLU A 48 12.18 -2.71 1.82
N ALA A 49 13.45 -2.33 1.85
CA ALA A 49 13.84 -0.95 1.65
C ALA A 49 13.59 -0.45 0.22
N GLN A 50 13.57 -1.38 -0.73
CA GLN A 50 13.36 -1.11 -2.14
C GLN A 50 12.61 -2.26 -2.79
N LEU A 51 11.61 -1.92 -3.59
CA LEU A 51 10.90 -2.86 -4.46
C LEU A 51 10.97 -2.36 -5.89
N SER A 52 11.10 -3.28 -6.84
CA SER A 52 11.04 -2.98 -8.27
C SER A 52 10.26 -4.05 -9.00
N ALA A 53 9.52 -3.65 -10.02
CA ALA A 53 8.78 -4.55 -10.89
C ALA A 53 8.66 -3.97 -12.29
N LEU A 54 8.65 -4.86 -13.27
CA LEU A 54 8.14 -4.56 -14.60
C LEU A 54 6.75 -5.17 -14.70
N TRP A 55 5.76 -4.33 -14.98
CA TRP A 55 4.36 -4.76 -15.04
C TRP A 55 3.71 -4.25 -16.31
N THR A 56 2.94 -5.10 -16.95
CA THR A 56 2.13 -4.76 -18.12
C THR A 56 0.67 -4.95 -17.76
N ASP A 57 -0.17 -3.97 -18.07
CA ASP A 57 -1.60 -4.06 -17.82
C ASP A 57 -2.21 -5.19 -18.66
N PRO A 58 -2.73 -6.24 -18.03
CA PRO A 58 -3.34 -7.36 -18.76
C PRO A 58 -4.70 -7.00 -19.39
N GLU A 59 -5.29 -5.88 -19.01
CA GLU A 59 -6.58 -5.39 -19.47
C GLU A 59 -6.45 -4.10 -20.29
N PHE A 60 -5.24 -3.78 -20.76
CA PHE A 60 -5.01 -2.59 -21.56
C PHE A 60 -5.81 -2.61 -22.87
N ASP A 61 -6.61 -1.58 -23.06
CA ASP A 61 -7.37 -1.34 -24.27
C ASP A 61 -6.88 -0.04 -24.94
N PRO A 62 -6.30 -0.10 -26.15
CA PRO A 62 -5.77 1.08 -26.83
C PRO A 62 -6.86 2.09 -27.26
N GLU A 63 -8.12 1.70 -27.26
CA GLU A 63 -9.25 2.56 -27.62
C GLU A 63 -9.82 3.31 -26.41
N GLN A 64 -9.37 2.97 -25.18
CA GLN A 64 -9.85 3.59 -23.96
C GLN A 64 -8.82 4.52 -23.34
N GLU A 65 -9.30 5.63 -22.80
CA GLU A 65 -8.45 6.52 -21.99
C GLU A 65 -8.18 5.89 -20.63
N ALA A 66 -6.93 5.89 -20.21
CA ALA A 66 -6.50 5.36 -18.92
C ALA A 66 -5.49 6.26 -18.22
N PHE A 67 -5.39 6.16 -16.91
CA PHE A 67 -4.27 6.72 -16.18
C PHE A 67 -3.81 5.74 -15.11
N TYR A 68 -2.52 5.71 -14.90
CA TYR A 68 -1.83 4.79 -14.00
C TYR A 68 -1.08 5.58 -12.95
N TYR A 69 -1.17 5.15 -11.72
CA TYR A 69 -0.36 5.68 -10.62
C TYR A 69 0.02 4.56 -9.67
N THR A 70 1.12 4.72 -8.97
CA THR A 70 1.63 3.75 -8.01
C THR A 70 1.31 4.18 -6.60
N ARG A 71 0.84 3.25 -5.81
CA ARG A 71 0.69 3.40 -4.37
C ARG A 71 1.67 2.47 -3.68
N VAL A 72 2.46 3.00 -2.77
CA VAL A 72 3.38 2.24 -1.91
C VAL A 72 2.82 2.23 -0.51
N ILE A 73 2.80 1.06 0.12
CA ILE A 73 2.34 0.88 1.50
C ILE A 73 3.53 0.43 2.33
N GLU A 74 3.84 1.19 3.37
CA GLU A 74 4.90 0.89 4.33
C GLU A 74 4.50 -0.24 5.28
N ILE A 75 5.45 -0.81 5.99
CA ILE A 75 5.16 -1.70 7.12
C ILE A 75 4.43 -0.95 8.23
N PRO A 76 3.66 -1.62 9.10
CA PRO A 76 3.05 -0.96 10.24
C PRO A 76 4.11 -0.36 11.18
N THR A 77 3.89 0.89 11.59
CA THR A 77 4.70 1.62 12.56
C THR A 77 3.80 2.20 13.65
N PRO A 78 4.33 2.52 14.85
CA PRO A 78 3.53 3.11 15.91
C PRO A 78 2.89 4.42 15.45
N ARG A 79 1.62 4.59 15.77
CA ARG A 79 0.92 5.84 15.54
C ARG A 79 1.45 6.92 16.49
N TRP A 80 1.41 8.20 16.09
CA TRP A 80 1.86 9.30 16.93
C TRP A 80 1.17 9.33 18.31
N THR A 81 -0.12 8.98 18.38
CA THR A 81 -0.88 8.87 19.64
C THR A 81 -0.35 7.79 20.56
N THR A 82 0.31 6.75 20.01
CA THR A 82 0.95 5.69 20.82
C THR A 82 2.20 6.21 21.52
N PHE A 83 3.01 7.05 20.85
CA PHE A 83 4.14 7.73 21.47
C PHE A 83 3.69 8.70 22.56
N ASP A 84 2.64 9.48 22.31
CA ASP A 84 2.10 10.42 23.28
C ASP A 84 1.56 9.69 24.52
N ALA A 85 0.81 8.61 24.31
CA ALA A 85 0.27 7.79 25.41
C ALA A 85 1.39 7.21 26.28
N LEU A 86 2.48 6.73 25.69
CA LEU A 86 3.64 6.24 26.42
C LEU A 86 4.26 7.35 27.28
N THR A 87 4.43 8.55 26.72
CA THR A 87 5.00 9.70 27.42
C THR A 87 4.11 10.16 28.57
N LEU A 88 2.80 10.09 28.40
CA LEU A 88 1.81 10.51 29.39
C LEU A 88 1.44 9.41 30.40
N GLY A 89 1.96 8.20 30.24
CA GLY A 89 1.62 7.04 31.08
C GLY A 89 0.17 6.58 30.96
N MET A 90 -0.39 6.70 29.74
CA MET A 90 -1.78 6.35 29.44
C MET A 90 -1.84 5.11 28.52
N GLU A 91 -2.99 4.45 28.50
CA GLU A 91 -3.28 3.46 27.45
C GLU A 91 -3.40 4.15 26.09
N PRO A 92 -2.72 3.64 25.03
CA PRO A 92 -2.82 4.23 23.71
C PRO A 92 -4.21 3.99 23.10
N PRO A 93 -4.80 5.01 22.45
CA PRO A 93 -6.04 4.83 21.74
C PRO A 93 -5.87 3.96 20.49
N GLU A 94 -6.87 3.18 20.15
CA GLU A 94 -6.90 2.41 18.90
C GLU A 94 -7.16 3.32 17.68
N PRO A 95 -6.57 3.00 16.51
CA PRO A 95 -5.54 1.98 16.28
C PRO A 95 -4.16 2.43 16.80
N VAL A 96 -3.40 1.50 17.39
CA VAL A 96 -2.06 1.78 17.96
C VAL A 96 -0.96 1.89 16.90
N SER A 97 -1.21 1.37 15.70
CA SER A 97 -0.27 1.38 14.57
C SER A 97 -0.99 1.76 13.28
N LEU A 98 -0.23 2.21 12.31
CA LEU A 98 -0.73 2.47 10.96
C LEU A 98 0.34 2.15 9.92
N GLN A 99 -0.09 2.00 8.68
CA GLN A 99 0.79 1.88 7.51
C GLN A 99 0.75 3.19 6.73
N GLU A 100 1.90 3.87 6.68
CA GLU A 100 2.04 5.07 5.86
C GLU A 100 1.97 4.72 4.38
N ARG A 101 1.55 5.67 3.56
CA ARG A 101 1.34 5.50 2.12
C ARG A 101 1.98 6.63 1.34
N ALA A 102 2.58 6.27 0.22
CA ALA A 102 3.02 7.21 -0.79
C ALA A 102 2.29 6.94 -2.10
N VAL A 103 2.01 7.99 -2.84
CA VAL A 103 1.31 7.93 -4.13
C VAL A 103 2.12 8.72 -5.15
N SER A 104 2.39 8.11 -6.31
CA SER A 104 3.04 8.80 -7.42
C SER A 104 2.10 9.75 -8.15
N SER A 105 2.64 10.63 -8.97
CA SER A 105 1.86 11.30 -10.01
C SER A 105 1.33 10.28 -11.03
N ALA A 106 0.24 10.64 -11.69
CA ALA A 106 -0.39 9.79 -12.68
C ALA A 106 0.31 9.89 -14.04
N ILE A 107 0.41 8.76 -14.74
CA ILE A 107 0.75 8.68 -16.16
C ILE A 107 -0.55 8.52 -16.92
N ARG A 108 -0.84 9.43 -17.85
CA ARG A 108 -2.07 9.41 -18.63
C ARG A 108 -1.86 8.81 -20.00
N TYR A 109 -2.68 7.87 -20.37
CA TYR A 109 -2.82 7.35 -21.72
C TYR A 109 -4.06 7.93 -22.39
N LYS A 110 -3.91 8.40 -23.60
CA LYS A 110 -5.02 8.82 -24.47
C LYS A 110 -4.95 8.06 -25.78
N PRO A 111 -6.06 7.49 -26.26
CA PRO A 111 -6.16 6.97 -27.61
C PRO A 111 -5.76 8.02 -28.64
N ARG A 112 -5.18 7.57 -29.74
CA ARG A 112 -4.80 8.45 -30.87
C ARG A 112 -5.98 8.72 -31.77
#